data_5a712403a3ba336c20dfb4eded61d874
#
_entry.id   5a712403a3ba336c20dfb4eded61d874
#
_cell.length_a   1.000
_cell.length_b   1.000
_cell.length_c   1.000
_cell.angle_alpha   90.00
_cell.angle_beta   90.00
_cell.angle_gamma   90.00
#
_symmetry.space_group_name_H-M   'P 1'
#
loop_
_entity.id
_entity.type
_entity.pdbx_description
1 polymer ?
#
loop_
_entity_poly.entity_id
_entity_poly.type
_entity_poly.pdbx_seq_one_letter_code
_entity_poly.pdbx_strand_id
1 'polypeptide(L)'
;MLKTSHSYLLPLLVYLLFMAGCVPKQGITKARNDLSTVNQQLKQHDAGLTALEKDRKKKEQLNEIDDTASSRIKKFIDKTHQQLDTLVRNNTVLIGETALEKDDWDRLRKALSFSRKTSKIIGDKIEFLNELIEQNLVLRIDQDVVFAPGKYEVNPAVAEAIGRLFEPAAKEIDYLVKKYPDFPLSLVITAKGYSDATQIAEGSGLYRELKERVKLQTSNPGNRELNKELSVARAEAVIRLFKNYTVNRSKTGGNIRNILYLHEGKGESYPDPKISNYQVNDPRRRVVLLFWSIFPE
;
A
#
# COMPACT_ATOMS: atom_id res chain seq x y z
N MET A 1 19.44 -21.49 81.98
CA MET A 1 18.29 -22.21 81.43
C MET A 1 17.53 -21.28 80.46
N LEU A 2 17.79 -21.42 79.22
CA LEU A 2 17.00 -20.79 78.16
C LEU A 2 16.69 -21.88 77.15
N LYS A 3 15.48 -22.38 77.19
CA LYS A 3 14.91 -23.38 76.24
C LYS A 3 13.89 -22.78 75.33
N THR A 4 14.12 -22.94 74.01
CA THR A 4 13.16 -23.21 72.94
C THR A 4 12.14 -22.14 72.58
N SER A 5 12.44 -21.45 71.49
CA SER A 5 11.44 -20.74 70.68
C SER A 5 11.71 -20.93 69.19
N HIS A 6 12.04 -22.13 68.72
CA HIS A 6 12.27 -22.39 67.30
C HIS A 6 11.12 -23.19 66.57
N SER A 7 10.06 -23.54 67.28
CA SER A 7 9.08 -24.48 66.78
C SER A 7 7.93 -23.84 65.97
N TYR A 8 7.79 -22.51 65.94
CA TYR A 8 6.68 -21.83 65.24
C TYR A 8 7.08 -21.16 63.93
N LEU A 9 8.39 -21.05 63.66
CA LEU A 9 8.87 -20.44 62.39
C LEU A 9 8.69 -21.37 61.19
N LEU A 10 8.78 -22.68 61.36
CA LEU A 10 8.67 -23.65 60.28
C LEU A 10 7.24 -23.72 59.65
N PRO A 11 6.15 -23.79 60.47
CA PRO A 11 4.80 -23.78 59.90
C PRO A 11 4.41 -22.45 59.27
N LEU A 12 4.93 -21.31 59.74
CA LEU A 12 4.70 -20.00 59.16
C LEU A 12 5.36 -19.86 57.76
N LEU A 13 6.56 -20.42 57.58
CA LEU A 13 7.30 -20.42 56.34
C LEU A 13 6.60 -21.31 55.27
N VAL A 14 6.07 -22.46 55.69
CA VAL A 14 5.30 -23.36 54.82
C VAL A 14 3.98 -22.74 54.41
N TYR A 15 3.31 -22.00 55.30
CA TYR A 15 2.06 -21.30 54.97
C TYR A 15 2.27 -20.13 53.99
N LEU A 16 3.39 -19.41 54.12
CA LEU A 16 3.81 -18.37 53.16
C LEU A 16 4.13 -18.93 51.77
N LEU A 17 4.69 -20.13 51.66
CA LEU A 17 4.96 -20.82 50.39
C LEU A 17 3.68 -21.27 49.67
N PHE A 18 2.64 -21.66 50.42
CA PHE A 18 1.34 -22.02 49.81
C PHE A 18 0.54 -20.81 49.31
N MET A 19 0.78 -19.59 49.85
CA MET A 19 0.10 -18.38 49.38
C MET A 19 0.71 -17.81 48.08
N ALA A 20 1.92 -18.19 47.72
CA ALA A 20 2.60 -17.69 46.51
C ALA A 20 2.11 -18.30 45.21
N GLY A 21 1.16 -19.25 45.23
CA GLY A 21 0.65 -19.96 44.05
C GLY A 21 -0.76 -19.53 43.55
N CYS A 22 -1.51 -18.74 44.32
CA CYS A 22 -2.87 -18.38 43.93
C CYS A 22 -2.89 -17.19 42.98
N VAL A 23 -3.27 -17.45 41.75
CA VAL A 23 -3.59 -16.38 40.79
C VAL A 23 -4.83 -15.61 41.30
N PRO A 24 -4.75 -14.29 41.52
CA PRO A 24 -5.89 -13.54 42.07
C PRO A 24 -7.06 -13.55 41.07
N LYS A 25 -8.22 -14.08 41.50
CA LYS A 25 -9.46 -14.14 40.68
C LYS A 25 -9.80 -12.81 40.00
N GLN A 26 -9.58 -11.69 40.69
CA GLN A 26 -9.77 -10.34 40.12
C GLN A 26 -8.87 -10.07 38.92
N GLY A 27 -7.63 -10.54 38.94
CA GLY A 27 -6.68 -10.40 37.83
C GLY A 27 -7.15 -11.14 36.57
N ILE A 28 -7.68 -12.35 36.74
CA ILE A 28 -8.23 -13.18 35.66
C ILE A 28 -9.45 -12.49 35.03
N THR A 29 -10.40 -12.06 35.84
CA THR A 29 -11.61 -11.37 35.36
C THR A 29 -11.26 -10.10 34.62
N LYS A 30 -10.33 -9.30 35.14
CA LYS A 30 -9.85 -8.10 34.47
C LYS A 30 -9.20 -8.42 33.13
N ALA A 31 -8.30 -9.41 33.06
CA ALA A 31 -7.63 -9.78 31.82
C ALA A 31 -8.60 -10.31 30.74
N ARG A 32 -9.64 -11.05 31.14
CA ARG A 32 -10.73 -11.48 30.23
C ARG A 32 -11.53 -10.31 29.69
N ASN A 33 -11.92 -9.37 30.56
CA ASN A 33 -12.62 -8.16 30.13
C ASN A 33 -11.77 -7.31 29.19
N ASP A 34 -10.49 -7.15 29.51
CA ASP A 34 -9.53 -6.47 28.65
C ASP A 34 -9.39 -7.17 27.29
N LEU A 35 -9.32 -8.51 27.26
CA LEU A 35 -9.24 -9.28 26.04
C LEU A 35 -10.53 -9.19 25.21
N SER A 36 -11.69 -9.15 25.88
CA SER A 36 -12.98 -8.89 25.24
C SER A 36 -13.03 -7.50 24.58
N THR A 37 -12.50 -6.48 25.27
CA THR A 37 -12.37 -5.13 24.70
C THR A 37 -11.47 -5.12 23.47
N VAL A 38 -10.35 -5.83 23.51
CA VAL A 38 -9.45 -5.97 22.34
C VAL A 38 -10.18 -6.69 21.20
N ASN A 39 -10.98 -7.73 21.47
CA ASN A 39 -11.79 -8.38 20.44
C ASN A 39 -12.79 -7.44 19.77
N GLN A 40 -13.38 -6.51 20.52
CA GLN A 40 -14.24 -5.47 19.92
C GLN A 40 -13.43 -4.53 18.99
N GLN A 41 -12.25 -4.12 19.39
CA GLN A 41 -11.34 -3.35 18.52
C GLN A 41 -10.95 -4.10 17.26
N LEU A 42 -10.62 -5.40 17.37
CA LEU A 42 -10.30 -6.25 16.20
C LEU A 42 -11.48 -6.34 15.23
N LYS A 43 -12.73 -6.44 15.72
CA LYS A 43 -13.94 -6.39 14.88
C LYS A 43 -14.17 -5.02 14.23
N GLN A 44 -13.80 -3.93 14.92
CA GLN A 44 -13.86 -2.59 14.32
C GLN A 44 -12.82 -2.45 13.19
N HIS A 45 -11.63 -3.02 13.37
CA HIS A 45 -10.62 -3.08 12.29
C HIS A 45 -11.10 -3.88 11.08
N ASP A 46 -11.83 -4.98 11.31
CA ASP A 46 -12.43 -5.79 10.24
C ASP A 46 -13.45 -4.98 9.42
N ALA A 47 -14.30 -4.21 10.10
CA ALA A 47 -15.20 -3.27 9.44
C ALA A 47 -14.43 -2.17 8.65
N GLY A 48 -13.32 -1.68 9.20
CA GLY A 48 -12.43 -0.73 8.52
C GLY A 48 -11.82 -1.30 7.25
N LEU A 49 -11.38 -2.57 7.27
CA LEU A 49 -10.89 -3.25 6.08
C LEU A 49 -11.96 -3.41 4.99
N THR A 50 -13.20 -3.68 5.39
CA THR A 50 -14.33 -3.77 4.46
C THR A 50 -14.59 -2.41 3.78
N ALA A 51 -14.51 -1.31 4.51
CA ALA A 51 -14.63 0.04 3.95
C ALA A 51 -13.48 0.34 2.98
N LEU A 52 -12.24 0.05 3.39
CA LEU A 52 -11.05 0.22 2.56
C LEU A 52 -11.15 -0.55 1.22
N GLU A 53 -11.68 -1.79 1.25
CA GLU A 53 -11.89 -2.57 0.02
C GLU A 53 -12.94 -1.93 -0.91
N LYS A 54 -13.99 -1.35 -0.35
CA LYS A 54 -14.99 -0.62 -1.14
C LYS A 54 -14.38 0.60 -1.83
N ASP A 55 -13.57 1.37 -1.10
CA ASP A 55 -12.93 2.57 -1.64
C ASP A 55 -11.86 2.22 -2.68
N ARG A 56 -11.07 1.17 -2.43
CA ARG A 56 -10.14 0.62 -3.41
C ARG A 56 -10.84 0.27 -4.73
N LYS A 57 -11.94 -0.49 -4.66
CA LYS A 57 -12.72 -0.88 -5.85
C LYS A 57 -13.27 0.33 -6.60
N LYS A 58 -13.75 1.33 -5.88
CA LYS A 58 -14.23 2.57 -6.48
C LYS A 58 -13.13 3.30 -7.24
N LYS A 59 -11.95 3.46 -6.64
CA LYS A 59 -10.77 4.09 -7.26
C LYS A 59 -10.29 3.30 -8.49
N GLU A 60 -10.30 1.96 -8.42
CA GLU A 60 -9.93 1.09 -9.54
C GLU A 60 -10.89 1.27 -10.72
N GLN A 61 -12.20 1.27 -10.49
CA GLN A 61 -13.21 1.51 -11.53
C GLN A 61 -13.09 2.87 -12.20
N LEU A 62 -12.62 3.88 -11.47
CA LEU A 62 -12.41 5.23 -11.96
C LEU A 62 -11.02 5.44 -12.59
N ASN A 63 -10.19 4.41 -12.65
CA ASN A 63 -8.78 4.47 -13.08
C ASN A 63 -7.97 5.52 -12.29
N GLU A 64 -8.28 5.68 -11.00
CA GLU A 64 -7.62 6.61 -10.08
C GLU A 64 -6.56 5.91 -9.21
N ILE A 65 -6.38 4.60 -9.34
CA ILE A 65 -5.34 3.79 -8.73
C ILE A 65 -4.80 2.80 -9.76
N ASP A 66 -3.51 2.50 -9.74
CA ASP A 66 -2.94 1.51 -10.65
C ASP A 66 -3.16 0.07 -10.17
N ASP A 67 -3.05 -0.89 -11.11
CA ASP A 67 -3.32 -2.32 -10.86
C ASP A 67 -2.36 -2.91 -9.81
N THR A 68 -1.11 -2.43 -9.76
CA THR A 68 -0.10 -2.88 -8.80
C THR A 68 -0.46 -2.41 -7.40
N ALA A 69 -0.82 -1.14 -7.25
CA ALA A 69 -1.24 -0.56 -5.99
C ALA A 69 -2.54 -1.22 -5.50
N SER A 70 -3.53 -1.35 -6.39
CA SER A 70 -4.81 -2.02 -6.10
C SER A 70 -4.60 -3.45 -5.61
N SER A 71 -3.76 -4.23 -6.30
CA SER A 71 -3.41 -5.61 -5.92
C SER A 71 -2.71 -5.70 -4.56
N ARG A 72 -1.79 -4.77 -4.24
CA ARG A 72 -1.09 -4.73 -2.95
C ARG A 72 -2.05 -4.43 -1.80
N ILE A 73 -2.94 -3.45 -1.96
CA ILE A 73 -3.96 -3.13 -0.96
C ILE A 73 -4.89 -4.32 -0.74
N LYS A 74 -5.37 -4.94 -1.83
CA LYS A 74 -6.21 -6.14 -1.74
C LYS A 74 -5.50 -7.26 -0.96
N LYS A 75 -4.24 -7.54 -1.28
CA LYS A 75 -3.45 -8.58 -0.58
C LYS A 75 -3.29 -8.27 0.91
N PHE A 76 -3.10 -7.00 1.26
CA PHE A 76 -3.06 -6.57 2.66
C PHE A 76 -4.39 -6.85 3.34
N ILE A 77 -5.52 -6.44 2.73
CA ILE A 77 -6.88 -6.64 3.26
C ILE A 77 -7.13 -8.13 3.50
N ASP A 78 -6.94 -8.98 2.48
CA ASP A 78 -7.20 -10.42 2.56
C ASP A 78 -6.37 -11.09 3.68
N LYS A 79 -5.08 -10.77 3.76
CA LYS A 79 -4.18 -11.31 4.79
C LYS A 79 -4.57 -10.83 6.19
N THR A 80 -4.98 -9.57 6.31
CA THR A 80 -5.32 -8.99 7.62
C THR A 80 -6.66 -9.52 8.12
N HIS A 81 -7.66 -9.71 7.25
CA HIS A 81 -8.91 -10.41 7.62
C HIS A 81 -8.64 -11.79 8.22
N GLN A 82 -7.81 -12.62 7.57
CA GLN A 82 -7.45 -13.95 8.10
C GLN A 82 -6.75 -13.87 9.46
N GLN A 83 -5.90 -12.87 9.64
CA GLN A 83 -5.20 -12.64 10.91
C GLN A 83 -6.17 -12.21 12.03
N LEU A 84 -7.10 -11.30 11.73
CA LEU A 84 -8.12 -10.84 12.67
C LEU A 84 -9.04 -11.98 13.09
N ASP A 85 -9.55 -12.77 12.14
CA ASP A 85 -10.39 -13.95 12.43
C ASP A 85 -9.71 -14.93 13.36
N THR A 86 -8.43 -15.21 13.09
CA THR A 86 -7.63 -16.12 13.92
C THR A 86 -7.46 -15.59 15.34
N LEU A 87 -7.12 -14.30 15.47
CA LEU A 87 -6.96 -13.65 16.78
C LEU A 87 -8.26 -13.62 17.58
N VAL A 88 -9.35 -13.21 16.95
CA VAL A 88 -10.67 -13.15 17.61
C VAL A 88 -11.10 -14.55 18.09
N ARG A 89 -10.90 -15.58 17.27
CA ARG A 89 -11.22 -16.96 17.63
C ARG A 89 -10.40 -17.44 18.83
N ASN A 90 -9.07 -17.26 18.78
CA ASN A 90 -8.19 -17.67 19.86
C ASN A 90 -8.48 -16.93 21.16
N ASN A 91 -8.74 -15.62 21.09
CA ASN A 91 -9.10 -14.82 22.24
C ASN A 91 -10.44 -15.27 22.82
N THR A 92 -11.41 -15.62 21.97
CA THR A 92 -12.75 -16.07 22.41
C THR A 92 -12.66 -17.38 23.19
N VAL A 93 -11.81 -18.32 22.77
CA VAL A 93 -11.54 -19.55 23.49
C VAL A 93 -10.99 -19.24 24.89
N LEU A 94 -9.97 -18.41 24.99
CA LEU A 94 -9.35 -18.03 26.28
C LEU A 94 -10.31 -17.27 27.22
N ILE A 95 -11.22 -16.48 26.67
CA ILE A 95 -12.26 -15.79 27.47
C ILE A 95 -13.25 -16.80 28.04
N GLY A 96 -13.58 -17.86 27.29
CA GLY A 96 -14.56 -18.88 27.67
C GLY A 96 -14.04 -19.97 28.61
N GLU A 97 -12.73 -20.11 28.80
CA GLU A 97 -12.14 -21.12 29.73
C GLU A 97 -12.59 -20.87 31.17
N THR A 98 -13.22 -21.89 31.83
CA THR A 98 -13.85 -21.73 33.16
C THR A 98 -12.88 -21.99 34.30
N ALA A 99 -11.94 -22.92 34.14
CA ALA A 99 -10.89 -23.23 35.10
C ALA A 99 -9.55 -22.73 34.55
N LEU A 100 -8.81 -21.98 35.37
CA LEU A 100 -7.49 -21.51 35.00
C LEU A 100 -6.47 -22.00 36.02
N GLU A 101 -5.55 -22.83 35.55
CA GLU A 101 -4.31 -23.16 36.22
C GLU A 101 -3.29 -22.00 36.05
N LYS A 102 -2.14 -22.10 36.72
CA LYS A 102 -1.10 -21.07 36.62
C LYS A 102 -0.62 -20.86 35.18
N ASP A 103 -0.49 -21.94 34.42
CA ASP A 103 -0.04 -21.89 33.04
C ASP A 103 -1.09 -21.23 32.13
N ASP A 104 -2.37 -21.40 32.40
CA ASP A 104 -3.46 -20.75 31.67
C ASP A 104 -3.49 -19.24 31.93
N TRP A 105 -3.16 -18.82 33.15
CA TRP A 105 -2.99 -17.40 33.46
C TRP A 105 -1.88 -16.75 32.63
N ASP A 106 -0.74 -17.40 32.50
CA ASP A 106 0.37 -16.90 31.70
C ASP A 106 0.02 -16.88 30.20
N ARG A 107 -0.70 -17.89 29.71
CA ARG A 107 -1.26 -17.88 28.33
C ARG A 107 -2.19 -16.69 28.10
N LEU A 108 -3.13 -16.44 29.02
CA LEU A 108 -4.07 -15.33 28.93
C LEU A 108 -3.35 -13.96 28.88
N ARG A 109 -2.35 -13.75 29.73
CA ARG A 109 -1.54 -12.52 29.75
C ARG A 109 -0.75 -12.33 28.47
N LYS A 110 -0.11 -13.38 27.97
CA LYS A 110 0.64 -13.36 26.70
C LYS A 110 -0.30 -13.06 25.52
N ALA A 111 -1.45 -13.71 25.46
CA ALA A 111 -2.48 -13.47 24.44
C ALA A 111 -2.99 -12.03 24.46
N LEU A 112 -3.29 -11.49 25.65
CA LEU A 112 -3.70 -10.10 25.81
C LEU A 112 -2.65 -9.10 25.32
N SER A 113 -1.38 -9.30 25.74
CA SER A 113 -0.27 -8.45 25.31
C SER A 113 -0.06 -8.52 23.80
N PHE A 114 -0.06 -9.72 23.23
CA PHE A 114 0.09 -9.94 21.80
C PHE A 114 -1.05 -9.32 21.00
N SER A 115 -2.30 -9.57 21.43
CA SER A 115 -3.49 -9.06 20.74
C SER A 115 -3.58 -7.53 20.78
N ARG A 116 -3.22 -6.88 21.90
CA ARG A 116 -3.12 -5.42 22.01
C ARG A 116 -2.10 -4.84 21.04
N LYS A 117 -0.88 -5.42 21.03
CA LYS A 117 0.17 -4.97 20.11
C LYS A 117 -0.24 -5.14 18.66
N THR A 118 -0.80 -6.29 18.31
CA THR A 118 -1.24 -6.59 16.93
C THR A 118 -2.41 -5.70 16.53
N SER A 119 -3.41 -5.47 17.40
CA SER A 119 -4.53 -4.56 17.15
C SER A 119 -4.04 -3.14 16.83
N LYS A 120 -3.08 -2.63 17.62
CA LYS A 120 -2.50 -1.31 17.36
C LYS A 120 -1.83 -1.25 15.98
N ILE A 121 -0.95 -2.20 15.67
CA ILE A 121 -0.22 -2.23 14.37
C ILE A 121 -1.21 -2.30 13.20
N ILE A 122 -2.25 -3.12 13.31
CA ILE A 122 -3.29 -3.23 12.27
C ILE A 122 -4.05 -1.92 12.13
N GLY A 123 -4.45 -1.30 13.24
CA GLY A 123 -5.14 -0.01 13.24
C GLY A 123 -4.31 1.07 12.55
N ASP A 124 -3.05 1.21 12.93
CA ASP A 124 -2.13 2.20 12.34
C ASP A 124 -1.94 1.97 10.82
N LYS A 125 -1.88 0.71 10.37
CA LYS A 125 -1.79 0.38 8.93
C LYS A 125 -3.08 0.64 8.17
N ILE A 126 -4.24 0.40 8.76
CA ILE A 126 -5.54 0.72 8.15
C ILE A 126 -5.68 2.24 8.00
N GLU A 127 -5.34 3.01 9.04
CA GLU A 127 -5.35 4.47 8.98
C GLU A 127 -4.44 4.98 7.85
N PHE A 128 -3.21 4.48 7.78
CA PHE A 128 -2.27 4.80 6.71
C PHE A 128 -2.86 4.54 5.31
N LEU A 129 -3.46 3.37 5.09
CA LEU A 129 -4.02 3.00 3.79
C LEU A 129 -5.29 3.79 3.44
N ASN A 130 -6.11 4.15 4.43
CA ASN A 130 -7.24 5.05 4.22
C ASN A 130 -6.76 6.43 3.76
N GLU A 131 -5.78 7.02 4.43
CA GLU A 131 -5.18 8.28 4.01
C GLU A 131 -4.60 8.17 2.59
N LEU A 132 -3.88 7.08 2.31
CA LEU A 132 -3.33 6.86 0.98
C LEU A 132 -4.42 6.85 -0.09
N ILE A 133 -5.52 6.13 0.12
CA ILE A 133 -6.62 6.03 -0.84
C ILE A 133 -7.36 7.36 -1.00
N GLU A 134 -7.45 8.17 0.05
CA GLU A 134 -8.05 9.50 -0.01
C GLU A 134 -7.24 10.48 -0.86
N GLN A 135 -5.92 10.27 -0.98
CA GLN A 135 -5.06 11.12 -1.80
C GLN A 135 -5.36 10.98 -3.30
N ASN A 136 -4.95 11.97 -4.06
CA ASN A 136 -4.94 11.89 -5.51
C ASN A 136 -3.70 11.12 -5.97
N LEU A 137 -3.86 9.82 -6.21
CA LEU A 137 -2.78 8.89 -6.54
C LEU A 137 -2.38 8.92 -8.02
N VAL A 138 -2.96 9.81 -8.82
CA VAL A 138 -2.72 9.90 -10.26
C VAL A 138 -2.47 11.34 -10.70
N LEU A 139 -1.43 11.51 -11.49
CA LEU A 139 -1.12 12.76 -12.19
C LEU A 139 -1.34 12.53 -13.69
N ARG A 140 -2.22 13.34 -14.30
CA ARG A 140 -2.46 13.33 -15.74
C ARG A 140 -1.44 14.23 -16.43
N ILE A 141 -0.72 13.70 -17.39
CA ILE A 141 0.29 14.40 -18.19
C ILE A 141 -0.15 14.35 -19.65
N ASP A 142 -0.55 15.49 -20.21
CA ASP A 142 -0.92 15.59 -21.60
C ASP A 142 0.33 15.46 -22.48
N GLN A 143 0.31 14.50 -23.40
CA GLN A 143 1.46 14.17 -24.24
C GLN A 143 1.85 15.33 -25.16
N ASP A 144 0.88 16.10 -25.65
CA ASP A 144 1.13 17.24 -26.53
C ASP A 144 1.89 18.39 -25.84
N VAL A 145 1.91 18.39 -24.50
CA VAL A 145 2.74 19.32 -23.68
C VAL A 145 4.17 18.81 -23.54
N VAL A 146 4.35 17.49 -23.49
CA VAL A 146 5.63 16.84 -23.16
C VAL A 146 6.42 16.47 -24.40
N PHE A 147 5.73 16.01 -25.44
CA PHE A 147 6.34 15.45 -26.64
C PHE A 147 5.99 16.28 -27.86
N ALA A 148 6.97 16.53 -28.71
CA ALA A 148 6.69 17.06 -30.05
C ALA A 148 5.88 16.05 -30.86
N PRO A 149 5.09 16.49 -31.86
CA PRO A 149 4.34 15.61 -32.75
C PRO A 149 5.21 14.50 -33.34
N GLY A 150 4.77 13.26 -33.26
CA GLY A 150 5.52 12.11 -33.74
C GLY A 150 6.81 11.78 -32.96
N LYS A 151 6.96 12.30 -31.74
CA LYS A 151 8.09 12.02 -30.86
C LYS A 151 7.65 11.35 -29.56
N TYR A 152 8.57 10.66 -28.95
CA TYR A 152 8.47 10.08 -27.60
C TYR A 152 9.67 10.48 -26.72
N GLU A 153 10.59 11.27 -27.25
CA GLU A 153 11.66 11.89 -26.47
C GLU A 153 11.20 13.26 -25.94
N VAL A 154 11.49 13.51 -24.69
CA VAL A 154 11.14 14.78 -24.04
C VAL A 154 12.15 15.85 -24.42
N ASN A 155 11.65 17.00 -24.89
CA ASN A 155 12.52 18.15 -25.12
C ASN A 155 13.16 18.59 -23.80
N PRO A 156 14.51 18.71 -23.72
CA PRO A 156 15.21 19.17 -22.51
C PRO A 156 14.70 20.50 -21.99
N ALA A 157 14.28 21.43 -22.85
CA ALA A 157 13.72 22.73 -22.47
C ALA A 157 12.38 22.61 -21.70
N VAL A 158 11.65 21.51 -21.92
CA VAL A 158 10.35 21.24 -21.26
C VAL A 158 10.54 20.42 -19.99
N ALA A 159 11.66 19.69 -19.86
CA ALA A 159 11.91 18.76 -18.77
C ALA A 159 11.85 19.45 -17.38
N GLU A 160 12.34 20.67 -17.27
CA GLU A 160 12.25 21.46 -16.01
C GLU A 160 10.82 21.85 -15.67
N ALA A 161 10.06 22.31 -16.68
CA ALA A 161 8.64 22.68 -16.50
C ALA A 161 7.82 21.44 -16.07
N ILE A 162 8.10 20.28 -16.64
CA ILE A 162 7.46 19.00 -16.26
C ILE A 162 7.82 18.61 -14.83
N GLY A 163 9.04 18.90 -14.37
CA GLY A 163 9.43 18.69 -12.97
C GLY A 163 8.46 19.35 -11.98
N ARG A 164 7.92 20.52 -12.32
CA ARG A 164 6.91 21.21 -11.50
C ARG A 164 5.58 20.46 -11.42
N LEU A 165 5.22 19.66 -12.44
CA LEU A 165 4.02 18.84 -12.43
C LEU A 165 4.13 17.68 -11.41
N PHE A 166 5.35 17.28 -11.06
CA PHE A 166 5.59 16.21 -10.08
C PHE A 166 5.55 16.69 -8.62
N GLU A 167 5.60 18.02 -8.40
CA GLU A 167 5.66 18.62 -7.07
C GLU A 167 4.49 18.21 -6.15
N PRO A 168 3.22 18.15 -6.60
CA PRO A 168 2.12 17.68 -5.76
C PRO A 168 2.35 16.25 -5.25
N ALA A 169 2.65 15.31 -6.15
CA ALA A 169 2.91 13.93 -5.77
C ALA A 169 4.09 13.81 -4.79
N ALA A 170 5.16 14.56 -5.03
CA ALA A 170 6.32 14.55 -4.14
C ALA A 170 6.01 15.10 -2.75
N LYS A 171 5.16 16.15 -2.64
CA LYS A 171 4.72 16.70 -1.35
C LYS A 171 3.88 15.70 -0.56
N GLU A 172 2.98 14.98 -1.23
CA GLU A 172 2.16 13.95 -0.59
C GLU A 172 3.02 12.77 -0.10
N ILE A 173 3.98 12.32 -0.91
CA ILE A 173 4.97 11.30 -0.49
C ILE A 173 5.74 11.78 0.74
N ASP A 174 6.28 13.02 0.72
CA ASP A 174 7.03 13.59 1.84
C ASP A 174 6.15 13.71 3.11
N TYR A 175 4.87 14.06 2.95
CA TYR A 175 3.91 14.13 4.06
C TYR A 175 3.74 12.76 4.72
N LEU A 176 3.43 11.70 3.96
CA LEU A 176 3.23 10.36 4.48
C LEU A 176 4.51 9.80 5.14
N VAL A 177 5.67 10.03 4.51
CA VAL A 177 6.98 9.64 5.07
C VAL A 177 7.24 10.28 6.43
N LYS A 178 6.92 11.56 6.59
CA LYS A 178 7.10 12.29 7.84
C LYS A 178 6.09 11.91 8.92
N LYS A 179 4.84 11.66 8.51
CA LYS A 179 3.76 11.28 9.44
C LYS A 179 3.97 9.88 10.01
N TYR A 180 4.56 8.96 9.24
CA TYR A 180 4.73 7.56 9.62
C TYR A 180 6.23 7.15 9.66
N PRO A 181 7.05 7.77 10.51
CA PRO A 181 8.50 7.56 10.53
C PRO A 181 8.91 6.14 10.93
N ASP A 182 8.07 5.46 11.71
CA ASP A 182 8.33 4.11 12.23
C ASP A 182 7.99 3.00 11.22
N PHE A 183 7.31 3.35 10.11
CA PHE A 183 6.98 2.36 9.08
C PHE A 183 8.11 2.27 8.07
N PRO A 184 8.68 1.06 7.84
CA PRO A 184 9.45 0.84 6.62
C PRO A 184 8.50 0.90 5.42
N LEU A 185 8.80 1.78 4.46
CA LEU A 185 7.91 2.10 3.34
C LEU A 185 8.50 1.64 2.01
N SER A 186 7.64 1.19 1.11
CA SER A 186 7.93 0.95 -0.31
C SER A 186 7.14 1.90 -1.18
N LEU A 187 7.80 2.60 -2.10
CA LEU A 187 7.19 3.50 -3.07
C LEU A 187 7.06 2.80 -4.43
N VAL A 188 5.89 2.88 -5.04
CA VAL A 188 5.63 2.39 -6.40
C VAL A 188 5.22 3.56 -7.27
N ILE A 189 5.90 3.73 -8.38
CA ILE A 189 5.61 4.74 -9.40
C ILE A 189 5.31 4.01 -10.70
N THR A 190 4.12 4.18 -11.25
CA THR A 190 3.69 3.53 -12.49
C THR A 190 3.25 4.58 -13.51
N ALA A 191 3.86 4.60 -14.69
CA ALA A 191 3.38 5.41 -15.80
C ALA A 191 2.60 4.54 -16.78
N LYS A 192 1.34 4.90 -17.07
CA LYS A 192 0.50 4.27 -18.10
C LYS A 192 0.35 5.24 -19.25
N GLY A 193 0.96 4.93 -20.42
CA GLY A 193 0.83 5.72 -21.65
C GLY A 193 -0.40 5.30 -22.44
N TYR A 194 -1.07 6.26 -23.06
CA TYR A 194 -2.19 6.04 -23.94
C TYR A 194 -1.92 6.76 -25.28
N SER A 195 -2.51 6.30 -26.35
CA SER A 195 -2.49 6.94 -27.65
C SER A 195 -3.89 7.04 -28.24
N ASP A 196 -4.10 7.96 -29.15
CA ASP A 196 -5.26 7.88 -30.05
C ASP A 196 -5.03 6.77 -31.09
N ALA A 197 -6.00 6.56 -31.97
CA ALA A 197 -5.92 5.57 -33.03
C ALA A 197 -5.47 6.18 -34.37
N THR A 198 -4.76 7.31 -34.35
CA THR A 198 -4.21 7.93 -35.56
C THR A 198 -3.21 7.00 -36.24
N GLN A 199 -3.32 6.87 -37.53
CA GLN A 199 -2.41 6.03 -38.32
C GLN A 199 -1.00 6.64 -38.34
N ILE A 200 0.00 5.80 -38.02
CA ILE A 200 1.40 6.14 -38.12
C ILE A 200 1.83 5.91 -39.57
N ALA A 201 2.21 7.00 -40.27
CA ALA A 201 2.56 6.94 -41.69
C ALA A 201 3.74 6.01 -41.95
N GLU A 202 3.56 5.02 -42.82
CA GLU A 202 4.61 4.12 -43.27
C GLU A 202 5.77 4.93 -43.88
N GLY A 203 7.02 4.49 -43.59
CA GLY A 203 8.20 5.19 -44.06
C GLY A 203 8.60 6.42 -43.25
N SER A 204 7.76 6.90 -42.31
CA SER A 204 8.14 7.98 -41.39
C SER A 204 9.28 7.55 -40.46
N GLY A 205 9.99 8.52 -39.89
CA GLY A 205 11.01 8.25 -38.86
C GLY A 205 10.42 7.49 -37.67
N LEU A 206 9.26 7.96 -37.17
CA LEU A 206 8.53 7.33 -36.08
C LEU A 206 8.18 5.87 -36.40
N TYR A 207 7.64 5.60 -37.61
CA TYR A 207 7.32 4.23 -38.04
C TYR A 207 8.53 3.30 -37.95
N ARG A 208 9.69 3.75 -38.47
CA ARG A 208 10.91 2.94 -38.45
C ARG A 208 11.42 2.68 -37.02
N GLU A 209 11.43 3.70 -36.19
CA GLU A 209 11.85 3.60 -34.80
C GLU A 209 10.95 2.63 -34.01
N LEU A 210 9.63 2.76 -34.11
CA LEU A 210 8.69 1.89 -33.42
C LEU A 210 8.71 0.46 -33.96
N LYS A 211 8.85 0.27 -35.27
CA LYS A 211 8.98 -1.05 -35.89
C LYS A 211 10.21 -1.78 -35.34
N GLU A 212 11.32 -1.09 -35.16
CA GLU A 212 12.53 -1.69 -34.56
C GLU A 212 12.31 -2.07 -33.09
N ARG A 213 11.57 -1.25 -32.32
CA ARG A 213 11.26 -1.54 -30.91
C ARG A 213 10.37 -2.79 -30.74
N VAL A 214 9.43 -3.03 -31.64
CA VAL A 214 8.52 -4.20 -31.60
C VAL A 214 9.05 -5.44 -32.34
N LYS A 215 10.19 -5.36 -32.99
CA LYS A 215 10.76 -6.39 -33.86
C LYS A 215 10.85 -7.78 -33.24
N LEU A 216 11.15 -7.83 -31.93
CA LEU A 216 11.19 -9.11 -31.19
C LEU A 216 9.81 -9.73 -30.96
N GLN A 217 8.73 -8.94 -31.08
CA GLN A 217 7.37 -9.39 -30.83
C GLN A 217 6.65 -9.74 -32.15
N THR A 218 6.89 -8.96 -33.19
CA THR A 218 6.29 -9.14 -34.53
C THR A 218 7.17 -8.56 -35.62
N SER A 219 7.27 -9.28 -36.74
CA SER A 219 8.03 -8.82 -37.92
C SER A 219 7.28 -7.79 -38.77
N ASN A 220 5.95 -7.76 -38.69
CA ASN A 220 5.11 -6.84 -39.44
C ASN A 220 4.01 -6.23 -38.55
N PRO A 221 4.37 -5.23 -37.74
CA PRO A 221 3.42 -4.61 -36.81
C PRO A 221 2.37 -3.78 -37.57
N GLY A 222 1.10 -3.97 -37.19
CA GLY A 222 0.01 -3.10 -37.64
C GLY A 222 -0.02 -1.79 -36.84
N ASN A 223 -0.94 -0.88 -37.23
CA ASN A 223 -1.02 0.43 -36.59
C ASN A 223 -1.31 0.33 -35.07
N ARG A 224 -2.11 -0.63 -34.66
CA ARG A 224 -2.45 -0.83 -33.25
C ARG A 224 -1.23 -1.22 -32.39
N GLU A 225 -0.39 -2.11 -32.93
CA GLU A 225 0.87 -2.51 -32.26
C GLU A 225 1.83 -1.33 -32.18
N LEU A 226 1.93 -0.54 -33.25
CA LEU A 226 2.77 0.67 -33.27
C LEU A 226 2.26 1.73 -32.28
N ASN A 227 0.96 1.99 -32.23
CA ASN A 227 0.37 2.90 -31.25
C ASN A 227 0.55 2.41 -29.81
N LYS A 228 0.50 1.08 -29.59
CA LYS A 228 0.82 0.51 -28.29
C LYS A 228 2.28 0.77 -27.91
N GLU A 229 3.21 0.52 -28.84
CA GLU A 229 4.64 0.76 -28.58
C GLU A 229 4.96 2.24 -28.37
N LEU A 230 4.33 3.13 -29.14
CA LEU A 230 4.44 4.58 -28.92
C LEU A 230 4.02 4.96 -27.51
N SER A 231 2.91 4.38 -27.03
CA SER A 231 2.44 4.62 -25.66
C SER A 231 3.38 4.06 -24.60
N VAL A 232 4.04 2.90 -24.84
CA VAL A 232 5.12 2.36 -23.98
C VAL A 232 6.29 3.32 -23.91
N ALA A 233 6.81 3.76 -25.10
CA ALA A 233 7.98 4.64 -25.18
C ALA A 233 7.77 5.98 -24.44
N ARG A 234 6.56 6.54 -24.54
CA ARG A 234 6.18 7.77 -23.85
C ARG A 234 6.06 7.57 -22.32
N ALA A 235 5.45 6.47 -21.89
CA ALA A 235 5.39 6.12 -20.47
C ALA A 235 6.80 5.93 -19.88
N GLU A 236 7.69 5.26 -20.60
CA GLU A 236 9.09 5.08 -20.23
C GLU A 236 9.82 6.42 -20.08
N ALA A 237 9.61 7.35 -21.01
CA ALA A 237 10.21 8.68 -20.96
C ALA A 237 9.74 9.49 -19.74
N VAL A 238 8.44 9.43 -19.39
CA VAL A 238 7.89 10.08 -18.19
C VAL A 238 8.48 9.46 -16.92
N ILE A 239 8.61 8.14 -16.85
CA ILE A 239 9.27 7.47 -15.70
C ILE A 239 10.72 7.94 -15.54
N ARG A 240 11.48 8.05 -16.62
CA ARG A 240 12.86 8.58 -16.56
C ARG A 240 12.90 10.00 -16.01
N LEU A 241 11.99 10.87 -16.45
CA LEU A 241 11.89 12.24 -15.93
C LEU A 241 11.56 12.26 -14.42
N PHE A 242 10.56 11.48 -14.00
CA PHE A 242 10.19 11.41 -12.59
C PHE A 242 11.34 10.86 -11.74
N LYS A 243 12.02 9.83 -12.21
CA LYS A 243 13.20 9.27 -11.55
C LYS A 243 14.31 10.31 -11.37
N ASN A 244 14.64 11.06 -12.42
CA ASN A 244 15.63 12.13 -12.34
C ASN A 244 15.20 13.25 -11.37
N TYR A 245 13.93 13.62 -11.39
CA TYR A 245 13.37 14.60 -10.47
C TYR A 245 13.51 14.14 -9.02
N THR A 246 13.17 12.87 -8.71
CA THR A 246 13.23 12.32 -7.35
C THR A 246 14.67 12.12 -6.87
N VAL A 247 15.59 11.67 -7.72
CA VAL A 247 17.02 11.50 -7.37
C VAL A 247 17.63 12.83 -6.95
N ASN A 248 17.33 13.90 -7.67
CA ASN A 248 17.82 15.25 -7.33
C ASN A 248 17.23 15.81 -6.04
N ARG A 249 16.06 15.32 -5.62
CA ARG A 249 15.33 15.71 -4.41
C ARG A 249 15.61 14.82 -3.20
N SER A 250 16.08 13.58 -3.40
CA SER A 250 16.16 12.49 -2.38
C SER A 250 17.18 12.71 -1.28
N LYS A 251 17.16 13.86 -0.59
CA LYS A 251 17.78 13.99 0.73
C LYS A 251 16.82 13.67 1.89
N THR A 252 15.58 13.28 1.59
CA THR A 252 14.49 13.23 2.57
C THR A 252 13.68 11.94 2.46
N GLY A 253 14.10 10.88 3.10
CA GLY A 253 13.25 9.68 3.15
C GLY A 253 13.94 8.49 3.80
N GLY A 254 14.38 8.64 5.08
CA GLY A 254 15.11 7.57 5.77
C GLY A 254 14.35 6.26 5.97
N ASN A 255 13.03 6.25 5.79
CA ASN A 255 12.17 5.08 5.95
C ASN A 255 11.65 4.49 4.62
N ILE A 256 11.90 5.11 3.45
CA ILE A 256 11.64 4.46 2.15
C ILE A 256 12.77 3.48 1.87
N ARG A 257 12.43 2.19 1.89
CA ARG A 257 13.37 1.08 1.69
C ARG A 257 13.52 0.69 0.23
N ASN A 258 12.40 0.73 -0.51
CA ASN A 258 12.35 0.29 -1.90
C ASN A 258 11.57 1.31 -2.74
N ILE A 259 12.06 1.57 -3.96
CA ILE A 259 11.35 2.34 -4.98
C ILE A 259 11.26 1.49 -6.23
N LEU A 260 10.03 1.22 -6.67
CA LEU A 260 9.73 0.48 -7.88
C LEU A 260 9.20 1.45 -8.94
N TYR A 261 9.87 1.48 -10.09
CA TYR A 261 9.45 2.26 -11.26
C TYR A 261 8.93 1.32 -12.34
N LEU A 262 7.68 1.51 -12.73
CA LEU A 262 7.00 0.70 -13.75
C LEU A 262 6.50 1.60 -14.88
N HIS A 263 6.47 1.06 -16.11
CA HIS A 263 5.85 1.72 -17.23
C HIS A 263 5.07 0.70 -18.06
N GLU A 264 3.95 1.14 -18.62
CA GLU A 264 3.08 0.32 -19.43
C GLU A 264 2.46 1.15 -20.56
N GLY A 265 2.38 0.58 -21.75
CA GLY A 265 1.60 1.14 -22.86
C GLY A 265 0.21 0.53 -22.90
N LYS A 266 -0.81 1.36 -22.82
CA LYS A 266 -2.21 0.98 -22.98
C LYS A 266 -2.70 1.15 -24.44
N GLY A 267 -1.84 1.70 -25.34
CA GLY A 267 -2.15 1.92 -26.73
C GLY A 267 -3.43 2.72 -26.89
N GLU A 268 -4.34 2.23 -27.73
CA GLU A 268 -5.60 2.87 -28.09
C GLU A 268 -6.72 2.70 -27.06
N SER A 269 -6.44 2.24 -25.84
CA SER A 269 -7.41 2.16 -24.75
C SER A 269 -7.86 3.56 -24.30
N TYR A 270 -8.93 3.62 -23.55
CA TYR A 270 -9.47 4.88 -23.03
C TYR A 270 -8.88 5.20 -21.67
N PRO A 271 -8.24 6.38 -21.49
CA PRO A 271 -7.59 6.72 -20.23
C PRO A 271 -8.58 7.08 -19.11
N ASP A 272 -9.74 7.63 -19.45
CA ASP A 272 -10.76 8.02 -18.49
C ASP A 272 -12.08 7.29 -18.77
N PRO A 273 -12.51 6.37 -17.87
CA PRO A 273 -13.75 5.62 -18.07
C PRO A 273 -15.02 6.49 -17.94
N LYS A 274 -14.92 7.71 -17.42
CA LYS A 274 -16.04 8.66 -17.32
C LYS A 274 -16.38 9.32 -18.65
N ILE A 275 -15.45 9.27 -19.62
CA ILE A 275 -15.63 9.87 -20.93
C ILE A 275 -16.13 8.79 -21.91
N SER A 276 -17.38 8.88 -22.33
CA SER A 276 -18.01 7.90 -23.24
C SER A 276 -17.91 8.24 -24.72
N ASN A 277 -17.52 9.48 -25.06
CA ASN A 277 -17.57 10.03 -26.41
C ASN A 277 -16.21 10.26 -27.08
N TYR A 278 -15.21 9.42 -26.74
CA TYR A 278 -13.91 9.50 -27.37
C TYR A 278 -14.00 9.30 -28.90
N GLN A 279 -13.32 10.16 -29.64
CA GLN A 279 -13.13 10.03 -31.07
C GLN A 279 -11.86 9.25 -31.42
N VAL A 280 -11.72 8.80 -32.68
CA VAL A 280 -10.56 8.01 -33.14
C VAL A 280 -9.24 8.76 -32.90
N ASN A 281 -9.20 10.04 -33.25
CA ASN A 281 -8.04 10.93 -33.13
C ASN A 281 -8.16 11.93 -31.98
N ASP A 282 -8.90 11.58 -30.92
CA ASP A 282 -9.17 12.45 -29.80
C ASP A 282 -7.90 12.81 -29.01
N PRO A 283 -7.52 14.09 -28.89
CA PRO A 283 -6.35 14.50 -28.14
C PRO A 283 -6.44 14.12 -26.65
N ARG A 284 -7.65 14.00 -26.09
CA ARG A 284 -7.86 13.56 -24.69
C ARG A 284 -7.35 12.14 -24.42
N ARG A 285 -7.13 11.33 -25.49
CA ARG A 285 -6.53 9.99 -25.40
C ARG A 285 -4.99 10.04 -25.35
N ARG A 286 -4.37 11.14 -25.80
CA ARG A 286 -2.92 11.31 -25.84
C ARG A 286 -2.38 11.78 -24.48
N VAL A 287 -2.35 10.87 -23.51
CA VAL A 287 -1.92 11.18 -22.14
C VAL A 287 -0.99 10.12 -21.59
N VAL A 288 -0.19 10.50 -20.61
CA VAL A 288 0.44 9.58 -19.68
C VAL A 288 -0.16 9.81 -18.31
N LEU A 289 -0.70 8.77 -17.70
CA LEU A 289 -1.14 8.77 -16.32
C LEU A 289 0.03 8.28 -15.46
N LEU A 290 0.55 9.14 -14.60
CA LEU A 290 1.57 8.80 -13.64
C LEU A 290 0.90 8.52 -12.30
N PHE A 291 0.89 7.26 -11.91
CA PHE A 291 0.39 6.80 -10.62
C PHE A 291 1.56 6.74 -9.63
N TRP A 292 1.27 7.07 -8.39
CA TRP A 292 2.18 6.86 -7.29
C TRP A 292 1.44 6.26 -6.09
N SER A 293 2.12 5.43 -5.34
CA SER A 293 1.58 4.86 -4.11
C SER A 293 2.70 4.41 -3.20
N ILE A 294 2.45 4.51 -1.90
CA ILE A 294 3.41 4.17 -0.87
C ILE A 294 2.77 3.15 0.08
N PHE A 295 3.52 2.15 0.50
CA PHE A 295 3.01 1.04 1.29
C PHE A 295 3.89 0.77 2.49
N PRO A 296 3.31 0.44 3.66
CA PRO A 296 4.05 -0.13 4.77
C PRO A 296 4.46 -1.57 4.41
N GLU A 297 5.73 -1.89 4.66
CA GLU A 297 6.28 -3.25 4.47
C GLU A 297 5.85 -4.23 5.56
#